data_c17746b5b01dc0048d3f38547c962ad8
#
_entry.id   c17746b5b01dc0048d3f38547c962ad8
#
_cell.length_a   1.000
_cell.length_b   1.000
_cell.length_c   1.000
_cell.angle_alpha   90.00
_cell.angle_beta   90.00
_cell.angle_gamma   90.00
#
_symmetry.space_group_name_H-M   'P 1'
#
loop_
_entity.id
_entity.type
_entity.pdbx_description
1 polymer ?
#
loop_
_entity_poly.entity_id
_entity_poly.type
_entity_poly.pdbx_seq_one_letter_code
_entity_poly.pdbx_strand_id
1 'polypeptide(L)'
;MRKFLIFAFAAVMLAACNKPNEKMNNDLITRIAEIEVNDGYLEEYLAAAHNVGTKSVESEPGVICIFPMQVKDAPNTIRILEIYRNEEAYQTHLQTPHFLEYKQGTLHMVKSLQLVATEPLAPEAMPLIFKKY
;
A
#
# COMPACT_ATOMS: atom_id res chain seq x y z
N MET A 1 -42.91 62.45 -10.30
CA MET A 1 -42.82 61.03 -9.80
C MET A 1 -41.67 60.35 -10.56
N ARG A 2 -40.52 60.27 -9.91
CA ARG A 2 -39.34 59.58 -10.50
C ARG A 2 -39.27 58.19 -9.88
N LYS A 3 -39.50 57.16 -10.69
CA LYS A 3 -39.32 55.72 -10.33
C LYS A 3 -37.83 55.38 -10.44
N PHE A 4 -37.18 55.17 -9.33
CA PHE A 4 -35.83 54.58 -9.29
C PHE A 4 -35.95 53.04 -9.45
N LEU A 5 -35.41 52.56 -10.55
CA LEU A 5 -35.15 51.12 -10.73
C LEU A 5 -33.81 50.79 -10.06
N ILE A 6 -33.90 49.99 -9.01
CA ILE A 6 -32.70 49.40 -8.38
C ILE A 6 -32.39 48.11 -9.11
N PHE A 7 -31.29 48.13 -9.88
CA PHE A 7 -30.70 46.89 -10.44
C PHE A 7 -29.89 46.21 -9.33
N ALA A 8 -30.42 45.12 -8.84
CA ALA A 8 -29.67 44.25 -7.96
C ALA A 8 -28.70 43.39 -8.81
N PHE A 9 -27.41 43.69 -8.69
CA PHE A 9 -26.32 42.88 -9.26
C PHE A 9 -26.13 41.66 -8.34
N ALA A 10 -26.62 40.50 -8.77
CA ALA A 10 -26.33 39.24 -8.11
C ALA A 10 -24.90 38.82 -8.49
N ALA A 11 -23.95 39.05 -7.60
CA ALA A 11 -22.60 38.51 -7.72
C ALA A 11 -22.64 36.99 -7.48
N VAL A 12 -22.56 36.21 -8.56
CA VAL A 12 -22.34 34.77 -8.47
C VAL A 12 -20.89 34.54 -8.04
N MET A 13 -20.70 34.28 -6.76
CA MET A 13 -19.44 33.78 -6.25
C MET A 13 -19.24 32.34 -6.73
N LEU A 14 -18.42 32.15 -7.77
CA LEU A 14 -17.84 30.86 -8.08
C LEU A 14 -16.90 30.50 -6.94
N ALA A 15 -17.37 29.69 -6.02
CA ALA A 15 -16.50 29.01 -5.07
C ALA A 15 -15.62 28.03 -5.87
N ALA A 16 -14.41 28.47 -6.21
CA ALA A 16 -13.37 27.57 -6.64
C ALA A 16 -13.10 26.61 -5.48
N CYS A 17 -13.59 25.38 -5.58
CA CYS A 17 -13.13 24.28 -4.73
C CYS A 17 -11.65 24.07 -5.03
N ASN A 18 -10.79 24.80 -4.36
CA ASN A 18 -9.41 24.39 -4.17
C ASN A 18 -9.46 23.09 -3.35
N LYS A 19 -9.37 21.95 -4.03
CA LYS A 19 -8.95 20.72 -3.37
C LYS A 19 -7.62 21.05 -2.73
N PRO A 20 -7.45 20.89 -1.41
CA PRO A 20 -6.15 21.02 -0.80
C PRO A 20 -5.26 20.04 -1.55
N ASN A 21 -4.15 20.55 -2.07
CA ASN A 21 -3.04 19.73 -2.55
C ASN A 21 -2.64 18.90 -1.34
N GLU A 22 -3.15 17.66 -1.25
CA GLU A 22 -2.67 16.73 -0.25
C GLU A 22 -1.17 16.63 -0.52
N LYS A 23 -0.38 17.29 0.30
CA LYS A 23 1.05 17.01 0.41
C LYS A 23 1.11 15.51 0.56
N MET A 24 1.64 14.81 -0.43
CA MET A 24 1.93 13.40 -0.31
C MET A 24 2.76 13.26 0.95
N ASN A 25 2.14 12.65 1.94
CA ASN A 25 2.61 12.66 3.30
C ASN A 25 3.89 11.81 3.35
N ASN A 26 4.94 12.34 3.97
CA ASN A 26 6.19 11.61 4.23
C ASN A 26 6.01 10.48 5.28
N ASP A 27 4.77 10.12 5.59
CA ASP A 27 4.44 9.14 6.62
C ASP A 27 4.35 7.70 6.06
N LEU A 28 4.64 7.52 4.76
CA LEU A 28 4.64 6.19 4.16
C LEU A 28 5.63 5.26 4.86
N ILE A 29 5.17 4.09 5.24
CA ILE A 29 6.06 3.00 5.64
C ILE A 29 6.37 2.19 4.39
N THR A 30 7.63 2.15 4.00
CA THR A 30 8.09 1.32 2.89
C THR A 30 9.18 0.37 3.35
N ARG A 31 9.12 -0.88 2.85
CA ARG A 31 10.13 -1.87 3.17
C ARG A 31 10.16 -3.02 2.16
N ILE A 32 11.24 -3.76 2.21
CA ILE A 32 11.39 -5.04 1.52
C ILE A 32 11.46 -6.15 2.56
N ALA A 33 10.55 -7.12 2.49
CA ALA A 33 10.72 -8.37 3.21
C ALA A 33 11.59 -9.31 2.35
N GLU A 34 12.70 -9.74 2.92
CA GLU A 34 13.61 -10.73 2.32
C GLU A 34 13.39 -12.07 3.00
N ILE A 35 12.91 -13.04 2.24
CA ILE A 35 12.47 -14.33 2.77
C ILE A 35 13.22 -15.44 2.04
N GLU A 36 13.70 -16.40 2.81
CA GLU A 36 14.19 -17.67 2.30
C GLU A 36 13.28 -18.79 2.78
N VAL A 37 12.78 -19.59 1.85
CA VAL A 37 11.83 -20.68 2.12
C VAL A 37 12.60 -21.99 2.23
N ASN A 38 12.26 -22.82 3.20
CA ASN A 38 12.83 -24.15 3.35
C ASN A 38 12.48 -25.03 2.15
N ASP A 39 13.40 -25.92 1.81
CA ASP A 39 13.18 -26.91 0.76
C ASP A 39 11.92 -27.75 1.03
N GLY A 40 11.14 -27.98 -0.03
CA GLY A 40 9.89 -28.75 0.04
C GLY A 40 8.64 -27.94 0.37
N TYR A 41 8.76 -26.68 0.78
CA TYR A 41 7.62 -25.83 1.13
C TYR A 41 7.32 -24.69 0.12
N LEU A 42 8.07 -24.63 -0.97
CA LEU A 42 8.02 -23.51 -1.88
C LEU A 42 6.61 -23.25 -2.43
N GLU A 43 5.95 -24.25 -2.98
CA GLU A 43 4.63 -24.10 -3.61
C GLU A 43 3.58 -23.66 -2.58
N GLU A 44 3.59 -24.29 -1.40
CA GLU A 44 2.67 -23.95 -0.33
C GLU A 44 2.90 -22.50 0.19
N TYR A 45 4.17 -22.11 0.33
CA TYR A 45 4.53 -20.75 0.71
C TYR A 45 4.09 -19.72 -0.34
N LEU A 46 4.33 -19.98 -1.62
CA LEU A 46 3.92 -19.10 -2.71
C LEU A 46 2.40 -18.89 -2.73
N ALA A 47 1.63 -19.94 -2.50
CA ALA A 47 0.18 -19.85 -2.41
C ALA A 47 -0.26 -19.00 -1.21
N ALA A 48 0.37 -19.16 -0.05
CA ALA A 48 0.08 -18.37 1.14
C ALA A 48 0.44 -16.89 0.96
N ALA A 49 1.61 -16.60 0.38
CA ALA A 49 2.06 -15.25 0.08
C ALA A 49 1.16 -14.53 -0.94
N HIS A 50 0.73 -15.24 -1.99
CA HIS A 50 -0.25 -14.72 -2.95
C HIS A 50 -1.57 -14.36 -2.27
N ASN A 51 -2.09 -15.26 -1.44
CA ASN A 51 -3.37 -15.05 -0.76
C ASN A 51 -3.33 -13.85 0.20
N VAL A 52 -2.32 -13.78 1.07
CA VAL A 52 -2.21 -12.66 2.02
C VAL A 52 -1.99 -11.32 1.30
N GLY A 53 -1.14 -11.30 0.28
CA GLY A 53 -0.86 -10.08 -0.49
C GLY A 53 -2.12 -9.54 -1.18
N THR A 54 -2.84 -10.40 -1.89
CA THR A 54 -4.09 -10.05 -2.57
C THR A 54 -5.14 -9.54 -1.59
N LYS A 55 -5.38 -10.31 -0.52
CA LYS A 55 -6.41 -9.98 0.46
C LYS A 55 -6.13 -8.69 1.22
N SER A 56 -4.85 -8.44 1.54
CA SER A 56 -4.46 -7.20 2.22
C SER A 56 -4.69 -5.98 1.33
N VAL A 57 -4.29 -6.02 0.07
CA VAL A 57 -4.49 -4.90 -0.86
C VAL A 57 -5.97 -4.67 -1.15
N GLU A 58 -6.77 -5.73 -1.26
CA GLU A 58 -8.20 -5.63 -1.54
C GLU A 58 -9.02 -5.09 -0.36
N SER A 59 -8.68 -5.50 0.87
CA SER A 59 -9.55 -5.26 2.04
C SER A 59 -9.04 -4.20 3.02
N GLU A 60 -7.76 -3.81 2.95
CA GLU A 60 -7.15 -2.88 3.89
C GLU A 60 -6.88 -1.52 3.23
N PRO A 61 -7.65 -0.46 3.53
CA PRO A 61 -7.46 0.85 2.89
C PRO A 61 -6.08 1.50 3.13
N GLY A 62 -5.40 1.08 4.19
CA GLY A 62 -4.07 1.57 4.54
C GLY A 62 -2.92 0.78 3.92
N VAL A 63 -3.19 -0.37 3.32
CA VAL A 63 -2.22 -1.16 2.57
C VAL A 63 -2.19 -0.70 1.12
N ILE A 64 -1.15 -0.01 0.73
CA ILE A 64 -1.00 0.53 -0.64
C ILE A 64 -0.41 -0.55 -1.56
N CYS A 65 0.53 -1.33 -1.07
CA CYS A 65 1.20 -2.35 -1.84
C CYS A 65 1.65 -3.49 -0.91
N ILE A 66 1.34 -4.71 -1.28
CA ILE A 66 2.02 -5.94 -0.87
C ILE A 66 2.22 -6.73 -2.15
N PHE A 67 3.47 -6.76 -2.63
CA PHE A 67 3.80 -7.32 -3.93
C PHE A 67 4.91 -8.37 -3.78
N PRO A 68 4.54 -9.65 -3.59
CA PRO A 68 5.48 -10.75 -3.53
C PRO A 68 6.13 -11.02 -4.90
N MET A 69 7.44 -11.22 -4.90
CA MET A 69 8.24 -11.53 -6.08
C MET A 69 9.17 -12.69 -5.76
N GLN A 70 9.26 -13.65 -6.68
CA GLN A 70 10.20 -14.75 -6.60
C GLN A 70 11.46 -14.40 -7.38
N VAL A 71 12.64 -14.67 -6.81
CA VAL A 71 13.91 -14.47 -7.52
C VAL A 71 14.11 -15.60 -8.55
N LYS A 72 14.26 -15.24 -9.85
CA LYS A 72 14.29 -16.21 -10.95
C LYS A 72 15.38 -17.26 -10.81
N ASP A 73 16.58 -16.86 -10.42
CA ASP A 73 17.74 -17.74 -10.33
C ASP A 73 17.93 -18.36 -8.93
N ALA A 74 17.03 -18.05 -8.00
CA ALA A 74 17.00 -18.57 -6.64
C ALA A 74 15.55 -18.74 -6.18
N PRO A 75 14.84 -19.79 -6.61
CA PRO A 75 13.38 -19.91 -6.47
C PRO A 75 12.88 -19.92 -5.02
N ASN A 76 13.70 -20.37 -4.07
CA ASN A 76 13.36 -20.34 -2.64
C ASN A 76 13.53 -18.95 -2.01
N THR A 77 14.00 -17.98 -2.79
CA THR A 77 14.20 -16.59 -2.33
C THR A 77 13.05 -15.72 -2.79
N ILE A 78 12.34 -15.15 -1.83
CA ILE A 78 11.20 -14.27 -2.05
C ILE A 78 11.53 -12.87 -1.57
N ARG A 79 11.08 -11.87 -2.32
CA ARG A 79 11.13 -10.46 -1.97
C ARG A 79 9.72 -9.92 -2.00
N ILE A 80 9.30 -9.24 -0.94
CA ILE A 80 7.98 -8.60 -0.90
C ILE A 80 8.19 -7.10 -0.77
N LEU A 81 7.75 -6.34 -1.76
CA LEU A 81 7.63 -4.90 -1.62
C LEU A 81 6.38 -4.60 -0.81
N GLU A 82 6.55 -3.91 0.31
CA GLU A 82 5.47 -3.51 1.18
C GLU A 82 5.41 -1.98 1.31
N ILE A 83 4.21 -1.42 1.12
CA ILE A 83 3.97 0.01 1.27
C ILE A 83 2.67 0.20 2.03
N TYR A 84 2.76 0.88 3.17
CA TYR A 84 1.62 1.25 4.02
C TYR A 84 1.47 2.77 4.04
N ARG A 85 0.25 3.24 4.18
CA ARG A 85 -0.08 4.67 4.20
C ARG A 85 0.62 5.41 5.34
N ASN A 86 0.77 4.77 6.49
CA ASN A 86 1.41 5.29 7.69
C ASN A 86 1.63 4.17 8.72
N GLU A 87 2.19 4.51 9.85
CA GLU A 87 2.42 3.57 10.95
C GLU A 87 1.13 2.93 11.48
N GLU A 88 0.04 3.68 11.58
CA GLU A 88 -1.26 3.15 12.05
C GLU A 88 -1.77 2.05 11.11
N ALA A 89 -1.69 2.28 9.80
CA ALA A 89 -2.08 1.28 8.79
C ALA A 89 -1.22 0.01 8.90
N TYR A 90 0.07 0.17 9.13
CA TYR A 90 0.97 -0.97 9.35
C TYR A 90 0.59 -1.74 10.61
N GLN A 91 0.39 -1.07 11.74
CA GLN A 91 0.00 -1.73 12.99
C GLN A 91 -1.37 -2.42 12.87
N THR A 92 -2.31 -1.82 12.14
CA THR A 92 -3.61 -2.43 11.84
C THR A 92 -3.44 -3.70 11.02
N HIS A 93 -2.61 -3.66 9.97
CA HIS A 93 -2.30 -4.83 9.14
C HIS A 93 -1.84 -6.03 9.97
N LEU A 94 -0.93 -5.80 10.92
CA LEU A 94 -0.38 -6.86 11.79
C LEU A 94 -1.43 -7.56 12.67
N GLN A 95 -2.62 -6.96 12.84
CA GLN A 95 -3.71 -7.48 13.65
C GLN A 95 -4.81 -8.14 12.82
N THR A 96 -4.73 -8.08 11.49
CA THR A 96 -5.77 -8.67 10.64
C THR A 96 -5.76 -10.19 10.70
N PRO A 97 -6.94 -10.83 10.61
CA PRO A 97 -7.03 -12.29 10.64
C PRO A 97 -6.20 -12.96 9.53
N HIS A 98 -6.22 -12.41 8.32
CA HIS A 98 -5.48 -12.98 7.19
C HIS A 98 -3.95 -12.84 7.33
N PHE A 99 -3.46 -11.76 7.94
CA PHE A 99 -2.03 -11.64 8.24
C PHE A 99 -1.61 -12.63 9.33
N LEU A 100 -2.40 -12.76 10.40
CA LEU A 100 -2.12 -13.71 11.49
C LEU A 100 -2.14 -15.16 11.01
N GLU A 101 -3.12 -15.51 10.17
CA GLU A 101 -3.20 -16.82 9.53
C GLU A 101 -1.96 -17.10 8.67
N TYR A 102 -1.58 -16.15 7.81
CA TYR A 102 -0.37 -16.26 7.02
C TYR A 102 0.87 -16.43 7.89
N LYS A 103 1.08 -15.56 8.86
CA LYS A 103 2.26 -15.56 9.72
C LYS A 103 2.40 -16.88 10.49
N GLN A 104 1.31 -17.37 11.08
CA GLN A 104 1.31 -18.62 11.84
C GLN A 104 1.43 -19.84 10.92
N GLY A 105 0.69 -19.85 9.83
CA GLY A 105 0.67 -20.96 8.88
C GLY A 105 2.00 -21.16 8.14
N THR A 106 2.76 -20.10 7.92
CA THR A 106 4.03 -20.19 7.17
C THR A 106 5.29 -20.24 8.04
N LEU A 107 5.16 -20.15 9.35
CA LEU A 107 6.31 -20.07 10.27
C LEU A 107 7.31 -21.22 10.07
N HIS A 108 6.84 -22.44 9.91
CA HIS A 108 7.68 -23.61 9.70
C HIS A 108 8.28 -23.72 8.28
N MET A 109 7.73 -22.96 7.34
CA MET A 109 8.19 -22.92 5.94
C MET A 109 9.34 -21.95 5.75
N VAL A 110 9.50 -20.98 6.62
CA VAL A 110 10.47 -19.89 6.49
C VAL A 110 11.78 -20.26 7.16
N LYS A 111 12.86 -20.27 6.36
CA LYS A 111 14.23 -20.48 6.85
C LYS A 111 14.82 -19.21 7.42
N SER A 112 14.57 -18.07 6.75
CA SER A 112 15.00 -16.75 7.22
C SER A 112 14.05 -15.66 6.76
N LEU A 113 13.91 -14.63 7.59
CA LEU A 113 13.16 -13.41 7.29
C LEU A 113 13.97 -12.20 7.74
N GLN A 114 14.17 -11.26 6.84
CA GLN A 114 14.71 -9.94 7.14
C GLN A 114 13.76 -8.87 6.63
N LEU A 115 13.44 -7.90 7.46
CA LEU A 115 12.66 -6.72 7.07
C LEU A 115 13.62 -5.55 6.88
N VAL A 116 13.79 -5.11 5.63
CA VAL A 116 14.65 -3.98 5.28
C VAL A 116 13.79 -2.73 5.17
N ALA A 117 13.92 -1.83 6.13
CA ALA A 117 13.26 -0.53 6.07
C ALA A 117 13.88 0.29 4.93
N THR A 118 13.03 0.95 4.17
CA THR A 118 13.44 1.77 3.02
C THR A 118 12.78 3.15 3.09
N GLU A 119 13.35 4.09 2.37
CA GLU A 119 12.78 5.43 2.20
C GLU A 119 12.51 5.67 0.71
N PRO A 120 11.29 6.08 0.33
CA PRO A 120 10.96 6.32 -1.07
C PRO A 120 11.68 7.58 -1.57
N LEU A 121 12.42 7.45 -2.67
CA LEU A 121 13.14 8.58 -3.28
C LEU A 121 12.24 9.47 -4.14
N ALA A 122 11.16 8.92 -4.69
CA ALA A 122 10.23 9.62 -5.58
C ALA A 122 8.78 9.20 -5.29
N PRO A 123 8.23 9.51 -4.11
CA PRO A 123 6.88 9.09 -3.73
C PRO A 123 5.79 9.65 -4.66
N GLU A 124 6.05 10.79 -5.31
CA GLU A 124 5.17 11.40 -6.31
C GLU A 124 4.99 10.56 -7.58
N ALA A 125 5.89 9.62 -7.84
CA ALA A 125 5.78 8.71 -8.98
C ALA A 125 4.75 7.60 -8.78
N MET A 126 4.36 7.27 -7.54
CA MET A 126 3.44 6.17 -7.24
C MET A 126 2.10 6.26 -7.98
N PRO A 127 1.38 7.41 -7.98
CA PRO A 127 0.12 7.51 -8.72
C PRO A 127 0.29 7.33 -10.23
N LEU A 128 1.49 7.59 -10.76
CA LEU A 128 1.81 7.45 -12.17
C LEU A 128 2.06 6.00 -12.57
N ILE A 129 2.57 5.18 -11.65
CA ILE A 129 2.80 3.75 -11.87
C ILE A 129 1.48 3.05 -12.20
N PHE A 130 0.45 3.28 -11.41
CA PHE A 130 -0.86 2.64 -11.57
C PHE A 130 -1.65 3.11 -12.82
N LYS A 131 -1.27 4.23 -13.43
CA LYS A 131 -1.89 4.70 -14.68
C LYS A 131 -1.41 3.95 -15.93
N LYS A 132 -0.35 3.18 -15.81
CA LYS A 132 0.25 2.45 -16.94
C LYS A 132 -0.18 0.99 -17.02
N TYR A 133 -0.97 0.54 -16.05
CA TYR A 133 -1.40 -0.85 -15.96
C TYR A 133 -2.82 -1.04 -16.46
#